data_e943593e483b88f0af45eb743d2a51b4
#
_entry.id   e943593e483b88f0af45eb743d2a51b4
#
_cell.length_a   1.000
_cell.length_b   1.000
_cell.length_c   1.000
_cell.angle_alpha   90.00
_cell.angle_beta   90.00
_cell.angle_gamma   90.00
#
_symmetry.space_group_name_H-M   'P 1'
#
loop_
_entity.id
_entity.type
_entity.pdbx_description
1 polymer ?
#
loop_
_entity_poly.entity_id
_entity_poly.type
_entity_poly.pdbx_seq_one_letter_code
_entity_poly.pdbx_strand_id
1 'polypeptide(L)'
;VAEDGTETREYPYNNIFAHVVGYTAQGKSGLESVSNFELLTSNAFFVDKLKNEFQDKKNQGDNVVTTLDTNLQEAAYDALGSNKGAVVVMDPSTGKILAMVSKPDFDPNTVSQNWNELSTSEDSVLLNRATQGQYAPGSTFKLVTTLEFMRENADFDSYSYNCTGSIESGDVTIHCYGGHVHGQVTLRDSLAYSCNTSFSNIGRSLNADTYKDTAQELLFNKK
;
A
#
# COMPACT_ATOMS: atom_id res chain seq x y z
N VAL A 1 23.23 4.18 -23.22
CA VAL A 1 23.85 5.36 -23.87
C VAL A 1 23.82 5.10 -25.34
N ALA A 2 23.19 6.00 -26.09
CA ALA A 2 23.16 5.92 -27.55
C ALA A 2 24.57 6.20 -28.15
N GLU A 3 24.77 5.87 -29.46
CA GLU A 3 26.04 6.08 -30.12
C GLU A 3 26.49 7.55 -30.20
N ASP A 4 25.52 8.49 -30.09
CA ASP A 4 25.75 9.93 -30.03
C ASP A 4 26.07 10.47 -28.63
N GLY A 5 26.21 9.60 -27.63
CA GLY A 5 26.45 9.94 -26.23
C GLY A 5 25.21 10.34 -25.45
N THR A 6 24.01 10.30 -26.06
CA THR A 6 22.75 10.57 -25.36
C THR A 6 22.44 9.48 -24.35
N GLU A 7 22.15 9.86 -23.11
CA GLU A 7 21.72 8.94 -22.06
C GLU A 7 20.19 8.91 -22.00
N THR A 8 19.63 7.73 -22.19
CA THR A 8 18.19 7.52 -22.06
C THR A 8 17.92 6.56 -20.92
N ARG A 9 16.96 6.89 -20.05
CA ARG A 9 16.44 5.98 -19.05
C ARG A 9 15.42 5.07 -19.70
N GLU A 10 15.58 3.76 -19.54
CA GLU A 10 14.69 2.75 -20.10
C GLU A 10 14.04 1.95 -18.97
N TYR A 11 12.76 1.68 -19.10
CA TYR A 11 11.93 0.91 -18.16
C TYR A 11 11.41 -0.33 -18.87
N PRO A 12 12.14 -1.46 -18.84
CA PRO A 12 11.86 -2.64 -19.66
C PRO A 12 10.54 -3.34 -19.34
N TYR A 13 9.98 -3.11 -18.16
CA TYR A 13 8.70 -3.66 -17.74
C TYR A 13 7.50 -2.71 -17.93
N ASN A 14 7.73 -1.56 -18.53
CA ASN A 14 6.69 -0.57 -18.83
C ASN A 14 5.78 -0.29 -17.63
N ASN A 15 4.47 -0.47 -17.80
CA ASN A 15 3.44 -0.17 -16.80
C ASN A 15 3.50 -1.04 -15.53
N ILE A 16 4.00 -2.28 -15.63
CA ILE A 16 3.94 -3.28 -14.55
C ILE A 16 4.61 -2.77 -13.26
N PHE A 17 5.72 -2.05 -13.39
CA PHE A 17 6.47 -1.49 -12.27
C PHE A 17 6.38 0.03 -12.16
N ALA A 18 5.54 0.68 -12.96
CA ALA A 18 5.52 2.14 -13.10
C ALA A 18 5.45 2.89 -11.77
N HIS A 19 4.54 2.52 -10.89
CA HIS A 19 4.34 3.24 -9.61
C HIS A 19 5.42 2.95 -8.58
N VAL A 20 6.02 1.75 -8.57
CA VAL A 20 7.05 1.40 -7.59
C VAL A 20 8.43 1.88 -8.03
N VAL A 21 8.77 1.70 -9.31
CA VAL A 21 10.04 2.20 -9.86
C VAL A 21 9.98 3.71 -10.08
N GLY A 22 8.87 4.19 -10.62
CA GLY A 22 8.67 5.61 -10.91
C GLY A 22 9.20 6.03 -12.27
N TYR A 23 9.47 7.33 -12.40
CA TYR A 23 9.96 7.97 -13.60
C TYR A 23 10.96 9.08 -13.26
N THR A 24 11.71 9.56 -14.29
CA THR A 24 12.70 10.64 -14.15
C THR A 24 12.35 11.88 -14.98
N ALA A 25 11.28 11.85 -15.76
CA ALA A 25 10.84 12.98 -16.60
C ALA A 25 9.87 13.88 -15.81
N GLN A 26 9.97 15.20 -15.99
CA GLN A 26 9.11 16.19 -15.29
C GLN A 26 9.18 16.09 -13.75
N GLY A 27 10.34 15.77 -13.22
CA GLY A 27 10.59 15.43 -11.83
C GLY A 27 10.96 13.97 -11.66
N LYS A 28 10.80 13.44 -10.43
CA LYS A 28 11.08 12.05 -10.11
C LYS A 28 10.01 11.49 -9.19
N SER A 29 9.72 10.20 -9.33
CA SER A 29 8.79 9.49 -8.45
C SER A 29 9.33 8.09 -8.09
N GLY A 30 8.66 7.40 -7.18
CA GLY A 30 9.00 6.03 -6.80
C GLY A 30 10.47 5.86 -6.36
N LEU A 31 11.05 4.73 -6.69
CA LEU A 31 12.46 4.42 -6.39
C LEU A 31 13.45 5.38 -7.10
N GLU A 32 13.11 5.89 -8.28
CA GLU A 32 13.92 6.91 -8.97
C GLU A 32 14.08 8.19 -8.13
N SER A 33 13.07 8.52 -7.31
CA SER A 33 13.13 9.65 -6.38
C SER A 33 13.83 9.29 -5.08
N VAL A 34 13.43 8.19 -4.45
CA VAL A 34 13.90 7.80 -3.11
C VAL A 34 15.38 7.40 -3.13
N SER A 35 15.81 6.68 -4.17
CA SER A 35 17.19 6.21 -4.33
C SER A 35 17.99 7.08 -5.32
N ASN A 36 17.57 8.33 -5.51
CA ASN A 36 18.24 9.22 -6.46
C ASN A 36 19.71 9.46 -6.14
N PHE A 37 20.07 9.52 -4.86
CA PHE A 37 21.44 9.73 -4.44
C PHE A 37 22.32 8.55 -4.84
N GLU A 38 21.89 7.31 -4.56
CA GLU A 38 22.58 6.07 -4.90
C GLU A 38 22.72 5.92 -6.41
N LEU A 39 21.64 6.18 -7.14
CA LEU A 39 21.63 6.07 -8.61
C LEU A 39 22.52 7.09 -9.30
N LEU A 40 22.79 8.25 -8.69
CA LEU A 40 23.65 9.29 -9.23
C LEU A 40 25.07 9.25 -8.66
N THR A 41 25.28 8.58 -7.53
CA THR A 41 26.58 8.51 -6.87
C THR A 41 27.29 7.23 -7.27
N SER A 42 28.56 7.32 -7.55
CA SER A 42 29.39 6.13 -7.84
C SER A 42 30.26 5.82 -6.63
N ASN A 43 30.14 4.61 -6.10
CA ASN A 43 31.05 4.07 -5.09
C ASN A 43 32.27 3.35 -5.71
N ALA A 44 32.53 3.52 -7.02
CA ALA A 44 33.71 2.98 -7.68
C ALA A 44 34.99 3.40 -6.96
N PHE A 45 35.99 2.53 -6.99
CA PHE A 45 37.30 2.82 -6.40
C PHE A 45 37.88 4.10 -6.99
N PHE A 46 38.59 4.86 -6.15
CA PHE A 46 39.20 6.13 -6.54
C PHE A 46 40.06 6.03 -7.82
N VAL A 47 40.76 4.90 -8.00
CA VAL A 47 41.57 4.63 -9.21
C VAL A 47 40.71 4.54 -10.45
N ASP A 48 39.54 3.91 -10.37
CA ASP A 48 38.61 3.79 -11.50
C ASP A 48 37.98 5.14 -11.86
N LYS A 49 37.64 5.95 -10.84
CA LYS A 49 37.19 7.32 -11.04
C LYS A 49 38.20 8.20 -11.75
N LEU A 50 39.46 8.14 -11.31
CA LEU A 50 40.56 8.84 -11.98
C LEU A 50 40.76 8.37 -13.41
N LYS A 51 40.72 7.04 -13.64
CA LYS A 51 40.86 6.49 -14.99
C LYS A 51 39.71 6.93 -15.91
N ASN A 52 38.48 6.97 -15.39
CA ASN A 52 37.34 7.45 -16.16
C ASN A 52 37.47 8.94 -16.49
N GLU A 53 37.92 9.75 -15.52
CA GLU A 53 38.18 11.18 -15.73
C GLU A 53 39.24 11.43 -16.79
N PHE A 54 40.33 10.67 -16.78
CA PHE A 54 41.36 10.73 -17.83
C PHE A 54 40.87 10.28 -19.21
N GLN A 55 39.83 9.43 -19.24
CA GLN A 55 39.24 8.93 -20.49
C GLN A 55 37.99 9.72 -20.91
N ASP A 56 37.67 10.80 -20.22
CA ASP A 56 36.43 11.60 -20.42
C ASP A 56 35.16 10.75 -20.35
N LYS A 57 35.17 9.73 -19.49
CA LYS A 57 34.06 8.83 -19.25
C LYS A 57 33.34 9.18 -17.97
N LYS A 58 32.01 9.20 -18.02
CA LYS A 58 31.20 9.34 -16.80
C LYS A 58 31.35 8.12 -15.88
N ASN A 59 31.37 8.38 -14.57
CA ASN A 59 31.26 7.33 -13.59
C ASN A 59 29.84 6.76 -13.56
N GLN A 60 29.71 5.44 -13.58
CA GLN A 60 28.42 4.78 -13.45
C GLN A 60 27.89 4.93 -12.02
N GLY A 61 26.63 5.26 -11.87
CA GLY A 61 25.94 5.25 -10.57
C GLY A 61 25.78 3.84 -10.00
N ASP A 62 25.47 3.76 -8.73
CA ASP A 62 25.29 2.49 -8.03
C ASP A 62 23.95 1.82 -8.41
N ASN A 63 23.89 0.52 -8.24
CA ASN A 63 22.67 -0.26 -8.43
C ASN A 63 21.83 -0.29 -7.16
N VAL A 64 20.53 -0.21 -7.32
CA VAL A 64 19.56 -0.43 -6.23
C VAL A 64 18.92 -1.79 -6.42
N VAL A 65 19.11 -2.68 -5.44
CA VAL A 65 18.52 -4.02 -5.42
C VAL A 65 17.29 -4.00 -4.52
N THR A 66 16.16 -4.43 -5.06
CA THR A 66 14.89 -4.48 -4.35
C THR A 66 14.51 -5.91 -3.97
N THR A 67 13.49 -6.05 -3.13
CA THR A 67 12.91 -7.36 -2.76
C THR A 67 11.74 -7.77 -3.67
N LEU A 68 11.45 -6.99 -4.71
CA LEU A 68 10.37 -7.27 -5.64
C LEU A 68 10.64 -8.55 -6.42
N ASP A 69 9.64 -9.40 -6.51
CA ASP A 69 9.64 -10.60 -7.34
C ASP A 69 8.85 -10.31 -8.62
N THR A 70 9.48 -10.50 -9.77
CA THR A 70 8.88 -10.18 -11.07
C THR A 70 7.61 -11.00 -11.33
N ASN A 71 7.62 -12.30 -11.01
CA ASN A 71 6.47 -13.15 -11.26
C ASN A 71 5.28 -12.77 -10.37
N LEU A 72 5.53 -12.45 -9.08
CA LEU A 72 4.49 -11.97 -8.17
C LEU A 72 3.96 -10.60 -8.59
N GLN A 73 4.82 -9.71 -9.07
CA GLN A 73 4.42 -8.40 -9.57
C GLN A 73 3.50 -8.54 -10.80
N GLU A 74 3.87 -9.35 -11.77
CA GLU A 74 3.06 -9.63 -12.96
C GLU A 74 1.72 -10.27 -12.57
N ALA A 75 1.73 -11.31 -11.72
CA ALA A 75 0.51 -11.96 -11.25
C ALA A 75 -0.42 -10.99 -10.50
N ALA A 76 0.13 -10.10 -9.65
CA ALA A 76 -0.65 -9.08 -8.94
C ALA A 76 -1.22 -8.03 -9.91
N TYR A 77 -0.43 -7.64 -10.92
CA TYR A 77 -0.84 -6.70 -11.96
C TYR A 77 -2.01 -7.25 -12.79
N ASP A 78 -1.90 -8.52 -13.22
CA ASP A 78 -2.94 -9.21 -13.98
C ASP A 78 -4.20 -9.45 -13.15
N ALA A 79 -4.04 -9.86 -11.88
CA ALA A 79 -5.16 -10.08 -10.96
C ALA A 79 -5.98 -8.80 -10.69
N LEU A 80 -5.33 -7.63 -10.61
CA LEU A 80 -6.03 -6.35 -10.46
C LEU A 80 -6.83 -5.99 -11.72
N GLY A 81 -6.40 -6.46 -12.89
CA GLY A 81 -7.08 -6.27 -14.17
C GLY A 81 -7.30 -4.80 -14.49
N SER A 82 -8.53 -4.41 -14.82
CA SER A 82 -8.95 -3.03 -15.09
C SER A 82 -9.49 -2.28 -13.86
N ASN A 83 -9.45 -2.90 -12.67
CA ASN A 83 -9.95 -2.27 -11.47
C ASN A 83 -9.03 -1.13 -11.01
N LYS A 84 -9.62 -0.04 -10.55
CA LYS A 84 -8.90 1.05 -9.88
C LYS A 84 -8.60 0.64 -8.43
N GLY A 85 -7.32 0.60 -8.06
CA GLY A 85 -6.93 0.18 -6.72
C GLY A 85 -5.44 -0.14 -6.62
N ALA A 86 -5.08 -0.89 -5.58
CA ALA A 86 -3.72 -1.34 -5.35
C ALA A 86 -3.66 -2.79 -4.84
N VAL A 87 -2.56 -3.47 -5.14
CA VAL A 87 -2.20 -4.76 -4.56
C VAL A 87 -0.81 -4.65 -3.95
N VAL A 88 -0.64 -5.11 -2.72
CA VAL A 88 0.65 -5.22 -2.04
C VAL A 88 0.81 -6.67 -1.57
N VAL A 89 1.91 -7.29 -1.96
CA VAL A 89 2.31 -8.62 -1.49
C VAL A 89 3.53 -8.48 -0.60
N MET A 90 3.42 -8.96 0.62
CA MET A 90 4.46 -8.83 1.65
C MET A 90 4.72 -10.15 2.33
N ASP A 91 5.99 -10.44 2.61
CA ASP A 91 6.38 -11.51 3.53
C ASP A 91 6.22 -11.02 4.98
N PRO A 92 5.27 -11.54 5.76
CA PRO A 92 5.01 -11.06 7.10
C PRO A 92 6.14 -11.38 8.09
N SER A 93 7.01 -12.35 7.79
CA SER A 93 8.12 -12.74 8.67
C SER A 93 9.30 -11.78 8.58
N THR A 94 9.48 -11.13 7.43
CA THR A 94 10.62 -10.26 7.14
C THR A 94 10.24 -8.80 6.88
N GLY A 95 8.96 -8.54 6.60
CA GLY A 95 8.48 -7.24 6.16
C GLY A 95 8.85 -6.89 4.70
N LYS A 96 9.44 -7.82 3.95
CA LYS A 96 9.82 -7.58 2.55
C LYS A 96 8.59 -7.38 1.68
N ILE A 97 8.57 -6.31 0.91
CA ILE A 97 7.58 -6.11 -0.15
C ILE A 97 8.02 -6.91 -1.37
N LEU A 98 7.20 -7.87 -1.78
CA LEU A 98 7.46 -8.75 -2.91
C LEU A 98 6.77 -8.30 -4.19
N ALA A 99 5.61 -7.61 -4.07
CA ALA A 99 4.95 -6.95 -5.18
C ALA A 99 4.20 -5.69 -4.69
N MET A 100 4.14 -4.67 -5.54
CA MET A 100 3.38 -3.46 -5.29
C MET A 100 2.83 -2.92 -6.61
N VAL A 101 1.52 -3.02 -6.77
CA VAL A 101 0.79 -2.59 -7.96
C VAL A 101 -0.17 -1.46 -7.61
N SER A 102 -0.28 -0.48 -8.47
CA SER A 102 -1.29 0.58 -8.40
C SER A 102 -1.90 0.79 -9.77
N LYS A 103 -3.24 0.91 -9.86
CA LYS A 103 -3.97 1.20 -11.11
C LYS A 103 -5.03 2.27 -10.89
N PRO A 104 -5.32 3.08 -11.93
CA PRO A 104 -4.73 3.09 -13.27
C PRO A 104 -3.26 3.47 -13.22
N ASP A 105 -2.53 3.08 -14.23
CA ASP A 105 -1.09 3.22 -14.35
C ASP A 105 -0.69 4.03 -15.59
N PHE A 106 0.59 4.09 -15.87
CA PHE A 106 1.19 4.80 -16.98
C PHE A 106 2.45 4.07 -17.47
N ASP A 107 2.88 4.34 -18.69
CA ASP A 107 4.19 3.88 -19.16
C ASP A 107 5.26 4.93 -18.80
N PRO A 108 6.23 4.59 -17.92
CA PRO A 108 7.27 5.52 -17.50
C PRO A 108 8.20 5.94 -18.66
N ASN A 109 8.28 5.15 -19.73
CA ASN A 109 9.05 5.51 -20.91
C ASN A 109 8.44 6.68 -21.71
N THR A 110 7.13 6.93 -21.54
CA THR A 110 6.40 7.95 -22.31
C THR A 110 5.90 9.13 -21.46
N VAL A 111 6.28 9.20 -20.19
CA VAL A 111 5.83 10.26 -19.28
C VAL A 111 6.12 11.66 -19.80
N SER A 112 7.30 11.87 -20.41
CA SER A 112 7.69 13.18 -20.92
C SER A 112 6.75 13.68 -22.03
N GLN A 113 6.34 12.77 -22.90
CA GLN A 113 5.45 13.09 -24.03
C GLN A 113 4.00 13.29 -23.58
N ASN A 114 3.56 12.52 -22.59
CA ASN A 114 2.16 12.45 -22.16
C ASN A 114 1.90 13.22 -20.87
N TRP A 115 2.84 14.06 -20.40
CA TRP A 115 2.77 14.72 -19.09
C TRP A 115 1.47 15.48 -18.85
N ASN A 116 1.02 16.27 -19.82
CA ASN A 116 -0.20 17.05 -19.65
C ASN A 116 -1.44 16.17 -19.43
N GLU A 117 -1.57 15.08 -20.18
CA GLU A 117 -2.65 14.10 -20.02
C GLU A 117 -2.56 13.40 -18.67
N LEU A 118 -1.37 12.88 -18.32
CA LEU A 118 -1.16 12.15 -17.08
C LEU A 118 -1.38 13.03 -15.85
N SER A 119 -0.87 14.26 -15.86
CA SER A 119 -0.93 15.17 -14.70
C SER A 119 -2.31 15.78 -14.45
N THR A 120 -3.16 15.85 -15.49
CA THR A 120 -4.53 16.39 -15.40
C THR A 120 -5.60 15.31 -15.39
N SER A 121 -5.19 14.04 -15.39
CA SER A 121 -6.12 12.91 -15.41
C SER A 121 -7.03 12.91 -14.17
N GLU A 122 -8.35 12.92 -14.40
CA GLU A 122 -9.37 12.78 -13.34
C GLU A 122 -9.21 11.49 -12.55
N ASP A 123 -8.64 10.46 -13.17
CA ASP A 123 -8.35 9.17 -12.56
C ASP A 123 -7.09 9.17 -11.68
N SER A 124 -6.36 10.30 -11.64
CA SER A 124 -5.12 10.42 -10.86
C SER A 124 -4.15 9.26 -11.14
N VAL A 125 -3.82 9.06 -12.42
CA VAL A 125 -2.98 7.94 -12.89
C VAL A 125 -1.57 7.96 -12.32
N LEU A 126 -1.03 9.12 -11.95
CA LEU A 126 0.29 9.25 -11.32
C LEU A 126 0.29 8.94 -9.82
N LEU A 127 -0.89 8.78 -9.20
CA LEU A 127 -1.00 8.48 -7.78
C LEU A 127 -0.63 7.02 -7.49
N ASN A 128 0.41 6.79 -6.70
CA ASN A 128 0.66 5.45 -6.16
C ASN A 128 -0.35 5.14 -5.05
N ARG A 129 -1.40 4.41 -5.40
CA ARG A 129 -2.50 4.06 -4.49
C ARG A 129 -2.08 3.13 -3.36
N ALA A 130 -1.00 2.38 -3.53
CA ALA A 130 -0.47 1.52 -2.47
C ALA A 130 0.18 2.31 -1.33
N THR A 131 0.80 3.45 -1.62
CA THR A 131 1.57 4.25 -0.65
C THR A 131 0.91 5.57 -0.27
N GLN A 132 0.07 6.12 -1.15
CA GLN A 132 -0.53 7.46 -1.00
C GLN A 132 -2.06 7.43 -0.98
N GLY A 133 -2.68 6.29 -1.35
CA GLY A 133 -4.13 6.13 -1.33
C GLY A 133 -4.67 6.14 0.09
N GLN A 134 -5.76 6.87 0.31
CA GLN A 134 -6.48 6.89 1.57
C GLN A 134 -7.83 6.20 1.39
N TYR A 135 -8.04 5.11 2.12
CA TYR A 135 -9.23 4.29 2.02
C TYR A 135 -9.88 4.13 3.39
N ALA A 136 -11.22 4.15 3.44
CA ALA A 136 -11.94 3.76 4.63
C ALA A 136 -11.65 2.27 4.93
N PRO A 137 -11.17 1.90 6.12
CA PRO A 137 -10.77 0.53 6.43
C PRO A 137 -11.96 -0.45 6.40
N GLY A 138 -13.18 0.02 6.61
CA GLY A 138 -14.36 -0.84 6.66
C GLY A 138 -14.20 -1.95 7.70
N SER A 139 -14.59 -3.17 7.34
CA SER A 139 -14.54 -4.33 8.24
C SER A 139 -13.15 -4.76 8.68
N THR A 140 -12.08 -4.31 8.02
CA THR A 140 -10.71 -4.58 8.49
C THR A 140 -10.42 -3.88 9.83
N PHE A 141 -11.10 -2.76 10.11
CA PHE A 141 -10.97 -2.07 11.40
C PHE A 141 -11.51 -2.89 12.59
N LYS A 142 -12.33 -3.91 12.35
CA LYS A 142 -12.79 -4.85 13.38
C LYS A 142 -11.63 -5.60 14.04
N LEU A 143 -10.49 -5.75 13.37
CA LEU A 143 -9.28 -6.32 13.98
C LEU A 143 -8.75 -5.42 15.10
N VAL A 144 -8.76 -4.10 14.91
CA VAL A 144 -8.38 -3.14 15.97
C VAL A 144 -9.35 -3.23 17.14
N THR A 145 -10.66 -3.28 16.85
CA THR A 145 -11.71 -3.42 17.85
C THR A 145 -11.56 -4.73 18.64
N THR A 146 -11.27 -5.83 17.95
CA THR A 146 -11.03 -7.13 18.57
C THR A 146 -9.81 -7.09 19.51
N LEU A 147 -8.71 -6.52 19.06
CA LEU A 147 -7.48 -6.41 19.83
C LEU A 147 -7.70 -5.62 21.11
N GLU A 148 -8.37 -4.47 21.03
CA GLU A 148 -8.66 -3.67 22.20
C GLU A 148 -9.63 -4.39 23.17
N PHE A 149 -10.67 -5.01 22.63
CA PHE A 149 -11.60 -5.79 23.45
C PHE A 149 -10.90 -6.90 24.23
N MET A 150 -9.96 -7.61 23.61
CA MET A 150 -9.15 -8.64 24.27
C MET A 150 -8.19 -8.07 25.31
N ARG A 151 -7.70 -6.85 25.14
CA ARG A 151 -6.84 -6.15 26.12
C ARG A 151 -7.63 -5.71 27.35
N GLU A 152 -8.83 -5.20 27.16
CA GLU A 152 -9.68 -4.72 28.27
C GLU A 152 -10.40 -5.85 29.01
N ASN A 153 -10.59 -7.02 28.38
CA ASN A 153 -11.40 -8.10 28.93
C ASN A 153 -10.60 -9.41 28.99
N ALA A 154 -10.15 -9.79 30.18
CA ALA A 154 -9.43 -11.04 30.40
C ALA A 154 -10.26 -12.30 30.04
N ASP A 155 -11.59 -12.20 30.11
CA ASP A 155 -12.54 -13.27 29.79
C ASP A 155 -13.24 -13.04 28.43
N PHE A 156 -12.49 -12.53 27.44
CA PHE A 156 -13.02 -12.24 26.10
C PHE A 156 -13.61 -13.48 25.40
N ASP A 157 -13.18 -14.68 25.76
CA ASP A 157 -13.68 -15.93 25.19
C ASP A 157 -15.13 -16.23 25.61
N SER A 158 -15.58 -15.66 26.73
CA SER A 158 -16.96 -15.78 27.20
C SER A 158 -17.94 -14.84 26.48
N TYR A 159 -17.42 -13.94 25.65
CA TYR A 159 -18.26 -13.00 24.92
C TYR A 159 -19.31 -13.71 24.07
N SER A 160 -20.54 -13.26 24.22
CA SER A 160 -21.70 -13.80 23.52
C SER A 160 -22.69 -12.68 23.20
N TYR A 161 -23.19 -12.66 21.98
CA TYR A 161 -24.12 -11.64 21.48
C TYR A 161 -25.18 -12.27 20.58
N ASN A 162 -26.45 -11.87 20.74
CA ASN A 162 -27.53 -12.32 19.88
C ASN A 162 -27.77 -11.28 18.76
N CYS A 163 -27.28 -11.56 17.57
CA CYS A 163 -27.43 -10.70 16.40
C CYS A 163 -28.80 -10.87 15.76
N THR A 164 -29.61 -9.82 15.78
CA THR A 164 -30.94 -9.74 15.14
C THR A 164 -30.92 -9.05 13.77
N GLY A 165 -29.73 -8.79 13.21
CA GLY A 165 -29.56 -8.13 11.91
C GLY A 165 -29.42 -6.61 11.99
N SER A 166 -29.85 -5.97 13.08
CA SER A 166 -29.70 -4.53 13.32
C SER A 166 -29.49 -4.21 14.79
N ILE A 167 -28.89 -3.05 15.09
CA ILE A 167 -28.73 -2.48 16.44
C ILE A 167 -28.89 -0.96 16.37
N GLU A 168 -29.58 -0.38 17.33
CA GLU A 168 -29.65 1.06 17.49
C GLU A 168 -28.45 1.58 18.27
N SER A 169 -27.85 2.67 17.78
CA SER A 169 -26.73 3.35 18.40
C SER A 169 -26.94 4.86 18.33
N GLY A 170 -27.48 5.45 19.38
CA GLY A 170 -28.01 6.81 19.36
C GLY A 170 -29.11 6.97 18.31
N ASP A 171 -28.97 7.96 17.45
CA ASP A 171 -29.94 8.24 16.38
C ASP A 171 -29.69 7.43 15.09
N VAL A 172 -28.75 6.49 15.12
CA VAL A 172 -28.36 5.70 13.93
C VAL A 172 -28.64 4.22 14.17
N THR A 173 -29.30 3.59 13.16
CA THR A 173 -29.45 2.13 13.12
C THR A 173 -28.35 1.51 12.29
N ILE A 174 -27.56 0.63 12.88
CA ILE A 174 -26.50 -0.11 12.23
C ILE A 174 -27.03 -1.48 11.81
N HIS A 175 -26.89 -1.81 10.53
CA HIS A 175 -27.33 -3.09 9.98
C HIS A 175 -26.15 -3.99 9.64
N CYS A 176 -26.33 -5.30 9.80
CA CYS A 176 -25.47 -6.27 9.15
C CYS A 176 -25.65 -6.21 7.64
N TYR A 177 -24.62 -6.62 6.88
CA TYR A 177 -24.67 -6.61 5.43
C TYR A 177 -25.88 -7.41 4.93
N GLY A 178 -26.64 -6.80 4.01
CA GLY A 178 -27.86 -7.45 3.49
C GLY A 178 -28.95 -7.73 4.52
N GLY A 179 -28.86 -7.17 5.74
CA GLY A 179 -29.82 -7.43 6.81
C GLY A 179 -29.69 -8.83 7.44
N HIS A 180 -28.55 -9.51 7.23
CA HIS A 180 -28.33 -10.86 7.78
C HIS A 180 -28.47 -10.93 9.29
N VAL A 181 -29.23 -11.92 9.77
CA VAL A 181 -29.38 -12.27 11.18
C VAL A 181 -28.44 -13.44 11.45
N HIS A 182 -27.38 -13.20 12.25
CA HIS A 182 -26.38 -14.22 12.57
C HIS A 182 -26.78 -15.06 13.81
N GLY A 183 -27.79 -14.65 14.56
CA GLY A 183 -28.20 -15.31 15.82
C GLY A 183 -27.14 -15.17 16.90
N GLN A 184 -26.99 -16.21 17.71
CA GLN A 184 -26.03 -16.25 18.80
C GLN A 184 -24.60 -16.37 18.24
N VAL A 185 -23.75 -15.40 18.56
CA VAL A 185 -22.36 -15.32 18.07
C VAL A 185 -21.40 -15.08 19.23
N THR A 186 -20.27 -15.79 19.20
CA THR A 186 -19.10 -15.53 20.03
C THR A 186 -18.26 -14.39 19.44
N LEU A 187 -17.17 -13.96 20.11
CA LEU A 187 -16.20 -13.01 19.56
C LEU A 187 -15.61 -13.53 18.23
N ARG A 188 -15.25 -14.82 18.22
CA ARG A 188 -14.72 -15.50 17.02
C ARG A 188 -15.73 -15.52 15.88
N ASP A 189 -16.97 -15.87 16.14
CA ASP A 189 -18.04 -15.90 15.14
C ASP A 189 -18.34 -14.48 14.63
N SER A 190 -18.33 -13.50 15.52
CA SER A 190 -18.54 -12.10 15.20
C SER A 190 -17.52 -11.59 14.18
N LEU A 191 -16.25 -11.99 14.35
CA LEU A 191 -15.16 -11.65 13.42
C LEU A 191 -15.30 -12.46 12.11
N ALA A 192 -15.52 -13.77 12.20
CA ALA A 192 -15.62 -14.66 11.04
C ALA A 192 -16.78 -14.28 10.12
N TYR A 193 -17.93 -13.89 10.67
CA TYR A 193 -19.10 -13.46 9.90
C TYR A 193 -19.10 -11.94 9.62
N SER A 194 -18.09 -11.23 10.11
CA SER A 194 -18.04 -9.77 10.01
C SER A 194 -19.32 -9.09 10.53
N CYS A 195 -19.84 -9.56 11.66
CA CYS A 195 -21.12 -9.12 12.23
C CYS A 195 -21.05 -7.65 12.69
N ASN A 196 -21.71 -6.75 11.96
CA ASN A 196 -21.67 -5.32 12.27
C ASN A 196 -22.32 -4.99 13.62
N THR A 197 -23.43 -5.64 13.94
CA THR A 197 -24.17 -5.37 15.19
C THR A 197 -23.41 -5.84 16.43
N SER A 198 -22.76 -7.00 16.37
CA SER A 198 -21.88 -7.47 17.44
C SER A 198 -20.69 -6.54 17.66
N PHE A 199 -20.01 -6.13 16.58
CA PHE A 199 -18.89 -5.18 16.68
C PHE A 199 -19.32 -3.78 17.13
N SER A 200 -20.52 -3.34 16.79
CA SER A 200 -21.09 -2.12 17.36
C SER A 200 -21.30 -2.26 18.87
N ASN A 201 -21.81 -3.41 19.32
CA ASN A 201 -21.97 -3.71 20.75
C ASN A 201 -20.62 -3.73 21.47
N ILE A 202 -19.60 -4.41 20.91
CA ILE A 202 -18.24 -4.43 21.46
C ILE A 202 -17.68 -3.01 21.54
N GLY A 203 -17.69 -2.26 20.44
CA GLY A 203 -17.12 -0.91 20.39
C GLY A 203 -17.74 0.07 21.38
N ARG A 204 -19.03 -0.10 21.72
CA ARG A 204 -19.72 0.70 22.77
C ARG A 204 -19.26 0.38 24.19
N SER A 205 -18.68 -0.79 24.42
CA SER A 205 -18.17 -1.20 25.74
C SER A 205 -16.71 -0.80 25.98
N LEU A 206 -15.96 -0.43 24.92
CA LEU A 206 -14.56 -0.08 25.02
C LEU A 206 -14.34 1.32 25.58
N ASN A 207 -13.19 1.49 26.26
CA ASN A 207 -12.71 2.79 26.63
C ASN A 207 -12.20 3.54 25.36
N ALA A 208 -12.70 4.75 25.13
CA ALA A 208 -12.40 5.50 23.91
C ALA A 208 -10.91 5.90 23.78
N ASP A 209 -10.24 6.18 24.91
CA ASP A 209 -8.84 6.62 24.90
C ASP A 209 -7.92 5.44 24.59
N THR A 210 -8.07 4.31 25.28
CA THR A 210 -7.26 3.10 25.04
C THR A 210 -7.52 2.51 23.65
N TYR A 211 -8.77 2.57 23.18
CA TYR A 211 -9.11 2.16 21.81
C TYR A 211 -8.41 3.02 20.73
N LYS A 212 -8.35 4.33 20.98
CA LYS A 212 -7.60 5.25 20.13
C LYS A 212 -6.09 4.96 20.15
N ASP A 213 -5.54 4.66 21.33
CA ASP A 213 -4.13 4.34 21.50
C ASP A 213 -3.79 3.03 20.73
N THR A 214 -4.62 2.00 20.85
CA THR A 214 -4.48 0.75 20.06
C THR A 214 -4.52 1.01 18.56
N ALA A 215 -5.40 1.88 18.08
CA ALA A 215 -5.42 2.26 16.67
C ALA A 215 -4.12 3.00 16.26
N GLN A 216 -3.59 3.87 17.10
CA GLN A 216 -2.34 4.59 16.85
C GLN A 216 -1.10 3.69 16.89
N GLU A 217 -1.07 2.68 17.74
CA GLU A 217 -0.01 1.64 17.75
C GLU A 217 0.05 0.90 16.41
N LEU A 218 -1.11 0.67 15.78
CA LEU A 218 -1.23 0.09 14.44
C LEU A 218 -1.09 1.12 13.32
N LEU A 219 -0.51 2.28 13.61
CA LEU A 219 -0.17 3.38 12.71
C LEU A 219 -1.37 4.09 12.06
N PHE A 220 -2.59 3.88 12.54
CA PHE A 220 -3.73 4.69 12.09
C PHE A 220 -3.51 6.17 12.46
N ASN A 221 -3.77 7.06 11.50
CA ASN A 221 -3.57 8.51 11.62
C ASN A 221 -2.13 8.97 11.95
N LYS A 222 -1.13 8.11 11.79
CA LYS A 222 0.27 8.53 11.75
C LYS A 222 0.65 8.96 10.34
N LYS A 223 1.30 10.12 10.26
CA LYS A 223 1.87 10.64 9.00
C LYS A 223 3.28 10.11 8.80
#